data_76b21d0d6d0b848ffba0563d4b6903b7
#
_entry.id   76b21d0d6d0b848ffba0563d4b6903b7
#
_cell.length_a   1.000
_cell.length_b   1.000
_cell.length_c   1.000
_cell.angle_alpha   90.00
_cell.angle_beta   90.00
_cell.angle_gamma   90.00
#
_symmetry.space_group_name_H-M   'P 1'
#
loop_
_entity.id
_entity.type
_entity.pdbx_description
1 polymer ?
#
loop_
_entity_poly.entity_id
_entity_poly.type
_entity_poly.pdbx_seq_one_letter_code
_entity_poly.pdbx_strand_id
1 'polypeptide(L)'
;GDKYSVEYVQKLYNMVKRNTTLSINFVVFTDHVKMHKMVEGDIDIRKFPETDLQGWWNKMQLFHPKVSLEGHTLYMDLDVVITDNIDCFFTYKPEARFVGMNDFNPTTKLWNSSIMRFDSKQLHGELWDKFYKDRSELYRRFPGDQNLISEFIKNNPGCESYPDSWTQSYKWY
;
A
#
# COMPACT_ATOMS: atom_id res chain seq x y z
N GLY A 1 -15.76 1.50 -1.17
CA GLY A 1 -16.38 2.82 -0.98
C GLY A 1 -16.39 3.63 -2.29
N ASP A 2 -17.15 4.70 -2.33
CA ASP A 2 -17.45 5.45 -3.57
C ASP A 2 -16.38 6.48 -3.97
N LYS A 3 -15.25 6.53 -3.25
CA LYS A 3 -14.19 7.53 -3.49
C LYS A 3 -13.52 7.36 -4.86
N TYR A 4 -13.30 6.11 -5.28
CA TYR A 4 -12.65 5.78 -6.56
C TYR A 4 -13.56 4.88 -7.38
N SER A 5 -13.79 5.26 -8.64
CA SER A 5 -14.49 4.39 -9.60
C SER A 5 -13.62 3.21 -10.03
N VAL A 6 -14.25 2.20 -10.60
CA VAL A 6 -13.56 1.03 -11.18
C VAL A 6 -12.55 1.44 -12.26
N GLU A 7 -12.77 2.58 -12.91
CA GLU A 7 -11.85 3.15 -13.91
C GLU A 7 -10.45 3.43 -13.35
N TYR A 8 -10.34 3.83 -12.08
CA TYR A 8 -9.03 4.03 -11.44
C TYR A 8 -8.24 2.73 -11.33
N VAL A 9 -8.92 1.63 -11.01
CA VAL A 9 -8.30 0.30 -10.98
C VAL A 9 -7.76 -0.08 -12.36
N GLN A 10 -8.58 0.10 -13.40
CA GLN A 10 -8.18 -0.21 -14.77
C GLN A 10 -7.01 0.66 -15.24
N LYS A 11 -7.04 1.96 -14.93
CA LYS A 11 -5.94 2.87 -15.27
C LYS A 11 -4.65 2.47 -14.58
N LEU A 12 -4.68 2.18 -13.27
CA LEU A 12 -3.50 1.76 -12.54
C LEU A 12 -2.96 0.43 -13.07
N TYR A 13 -3.83 -0.56 -13.31
CA TYR A 13 -3.45 -1.83 -13.93
C TYR A 13 -2.72 -1.62 -15.27
N ASN A 14 -3.29 -0.81 -16.16
CA ASN A 14 -2.71 -0.54 -17.47
C ASN A 14 -1.36 0.18 -17.36
N MET A 15 -1.21 1.11 -16.40
CA MET A 15 0.07 1.78 -16.14
C MET A 15 1.12 0.80 -15.61
N VAL A 16 0.76 -0.06 -14.66
CA VAL A 16 1.65 -1.10 -14.13
C VAL A 16 2.09 -2.03 -15.24
N LYS A 17 1.17 -2.59 -16.03
CA LYS A 17 1.49 -3.55 -17.09
C LYS A 17 2.45 -3.01 -18.16
N ARG A 18 2.37 -1.74 -18.52
CA ARG A 18 3.27 -1.15 -19.52
C ARG A 18 4.61 -0.64 -18.95
N ASN A 19 4.72 -0.51 -17.62
CA ASN A 19 5.88 0.05 -16.95
C ASN A 19 6.64 -0.95 -16.06
N THR A 20 6.42 -2.26 -16.24
CA THR A 20 7.22 -3.30 -15.60
C THR A 20 7.61 -4.39 -16.59
N THR A 21 8.82 -4.93 -16.42
CA THR A 21 9.29 -6.12 -17.14
C THR A 21 9.15 -7.38 -16.28
N LEU A 22 8.80 -7.22 -15.01
CA LEU A 22 8.65 -8.33 -14.06
C LEU A 22 7.33 -9.07 -14.27
N SER A 23 7.34 -10.37 -14.01
CA SER A 23 6.11 -11.16 -13.90
C SER A 23 5.52 -10.91 -12.52
N ILE A 24 4.37 -10.23 -12.47
CA ILE A 24 3.68 -9.84 -11.24
C ILE A 24 2.22 -10.27 -11.26
N ASN A 25 1.68 -10.54 -10.09
CA ASN A 25 0.24 -10.67 -9.86
C ASN A 25 -0.33 -9.32 -9.43
N PHE A 26 -1.31 -8.80 -10.16
CA PHE A 26 -1.99 -7.56 -9.79
C PHE A 26 -3.22 -7.88 -8.96
N VAL A 27 -3.19 -7.53 -7.68
CA VAL A 27 -4.23 -7.86 -6.70
C VAL A 27 -4.98 -6.61 -6.27
N VAL A 28 -6.30 -6.67 -6.24
CA VAL A 28 -7.18 -5.58 -5.79
C VAL A 28 -8.06 -6.06 -4.65
N PHE A 29 -7.97 -5.40 -3.50
CA PHE A 29 -8.91 -5.59 -2.41
C PHE A 29 -10.05 -4.59 -2.50
N THR A 30 -11.30 -5.06 -2.46
CA THR A 30 -12.47 -4.22 -2.65
C THR A 30 -13.69 -4.77 -1.92
N ASP A 31 -14.60 -3.87 -1.55
CA ASP A 31 -15.97 -4.17 -1.13
C ASP A 31 -16.97 -4.18 -2.30
N HIS A 32 -16.53 -3.82 -3.51
CA HIS A 32 -17.37 -3.75 -4.69
C HIS A 32 -17.61 -5.12 -5.32
N VAL A 33 -18.74 -5.76 -5.00
CA VAL A 33 -19.06 -7.15 -5.35
C VAL A 33 -19.09 -7.50 -6.85
N LYS A 34 -19.22 -6.51 -7.73
CA LYS A 34 -19.29 -6.71 -9.20
C LYS A 34 -18.04 -6.26 -9.95
N MET A 35 -16.98 -5.88 -9.26
CA MET A 35 -15.78 -5.32 -9.90
C MET A 35 -15.18 -6.25 -10.97
N HIS A 36 -15.17 -7.57 -10.74
CA HIS A 36 -14.67 -8.57 -11.69
C HIS A 36 -15.36 -8.56 -13.06
N LYS A 37 -16.57 -7.96 -13.17
CA LYS A 37 -17.30 -7.80 -14.42
C LYS A 37 -17.03 -6.47 -15.12
N MET A 38 -16.27 -5.59 -14.50
CA MET A 38 -16.09 -4.20 -14.91
C MET A 38 -14.64 -3.85 -15.23
N VAL A 39 -13.70 -4.77 -14.98
CA VAL A 39 -12.28 -4.61 -15.29
C VAL A 39 -11.84 -5.64 -16.31
N GLU A 40 -10.83 -5.29 -17.10
CA GLU A 40 -10.22 -6.14 -18.11
C GLU A 40 -8.78 -6.49 -17.75
N GLY A 41 -8.36 -7.71 -18.12
CA GLY A 41 -7.01 -8.20 -17.89
C GLY A 41 -6.90 -9.18 -16.72
N ASP A 42 -5.67 -9.55 -16.41
CA ASP A 42 -5.36 -10.50 -15.33
C ASP A 42 -5.27 -9.75 -13.99
N ILE A 43 -6.44 -9.52 -13.39
CA ILE A 43 -6.61 -8.80 -12.12
C ILE A 43 -7.24 -9.74 -11.11
N ASP A 44 -6.49 -10.07 -10.04
CA ASP A 44 -6.98 -10.88 -8.93
C ASP A 44 -7.79 -9.98 -7.96
N ILE A 45 -9.11 -10.17 -7.93
CA ILE A 45 -10.01 -9.36 -7.12
C ILE A 45 -10.40 -10.12 -5.86
N ARG A 46 -10.04 -9.56 -4.72
CA ARG A 46 -10.27 -10.13 -3.41
C ARG A 46 -11.13 -9.23 -2.54
N LYS A 47 -11.89 -9.85 -1.64
CA LYS A 47 -12.63 -9.12 -0.60
C LYS A 47 -11.71 -8.77 0.57
N PHE A 48 -12.00 -7.66 1.22
CA PHE A 48 -11.39 -7.36 2.50
C PHE A 48 -11.76 -8.43 3.56
N PRO A 49 -10.79 -8.88 4.40
CA PRO A 49 -11.06 -9.80 5.51
C PRO A 49 -12.03 -9.23 6.54
N GLU A 50 -11.92 -7.95 6.85
CA GLU A 50 -12.77 -7.23 7.80
C GLU A 50 -13.65 -6.21 7.08
N THR A 51 -14.88 -6.02 7.58
CA THR A 51 -15.89 -5.14 6.96
C THR A 51 -16.20 -3.89 7.79
N ASP A 52 -15.64 -3.79 8.99
CA ASP A 52 -15.92 -2.73 9.96
C ASP A 52 -14.88 -1.61 9.98
N LEU A 53 -13.82 -1.72 9.18
CA LEU A 53 -12.83 -0.67 9.01
C LEU A 53 -13.30 0.37 8.00
N GLN A 54 -12.99 1.65 8.27
CA GLN A 54 -13.46 2.76 7.44
C GLN A 54 -12.31 3.57 6.84
N GLY A 55 -12.55 4.12 5.65
CA GLY A 55 -11.63 5.01 4.97
C GLY A 55 -10.24 4.39 4.75
N TRP A 56 -9.22 5.17 5.01
CA TRP A 56 -7.82 4.76 4.85
C TRP A 56 -7.35 3.67 5.82
N TRP A 57 -8.05 3.45 6.94
CA TRP A 57 -7.75 2.34 7.86
C TRP A 57 -7.90 0.95 7.22
N ASN A 58 -8.65 0.84 6.13
CA ASN A 58 -8.71 -0.39 5.32
C ASN A 58 -7.33 -0.82 4.79
N LYS A 59 -6.37 0.12 4.65
CA LYS A 59 -4.99 -0.19 4.26
C LYS A 59 -4.30 -1.13 5.25
N MET A 60 -4.65 -1.06 6.52
CA MET A 60 -4.10 -1.96 7.55
C MET A 60 -4.43 -3.43 7.28
N GLN A 61 -5.46 -3.73 6.52
CA GLN A 61 -5.84 -5.09 6.16
C GLN A 61 -4.82 -5.76 5.22
N LEU A 62 -3.92 -5.01 4.57
CA LEU A 62 -2.80 -5.59 3.82
C LEU A 62 -1.89 -6.44 4.70
N PHE A 63 -1.89 -6.19 6.01
CA PHE A 63 -1.11 -6.91 7.01
C PHE A 63 -1.94 -7.95 7.79
N HIS A 64 -3.21 -8.16 7.41
CA HIS A 64 -4.09 -9.13 8.06
C HIS A 64 -3.63 -10.58 7.78
N PRO A 65 -3.63 -11.51 8.77
CA PRO A 65 -3.17 -12.90 8.59
C PRO A 65 -3.89 -13.68 7.48
N LYS A 66 -5.16 -13.34 7.20
CA LYS A 66 -5.94 -13.96 6.12
C LYS A 66 -5.60 -13.41 4.73
N VAL A 67 -4.82 -12.34 4.64
CA VAL A 67 -4.35 -11.78 3.37
C VAL A 67 -3.13 -12.57 2.93
N SER A 68 -3.34 -13.50 1.98
CA SER A 68 -2.29 -14.34 1.45
C SER A 68 -1.65 -13.66 0.25
N LEU A 69 -0.73 -12.75 0.50
CA LEU A 69 0.18 -12.20 -0.50
C LEU A 69 1.53 -12.92 -0.37
N GLU A 70 2.10 -13.29 -1.50
CA GLU A 70 3.36 -14.05 -1.53
C GLU A 70 4.51 -13.20 -2.03
N GLY A 71 5.65 -13.31 -1.34
CA GLY A 71 6.88 -12.59 -1.68
C GLY A 71 6.76 -11.07 -1.45
N HIS A 72 7.56 -10.33 -2.18
CA HIS A 72 7.54 -8.87 -2.10
C HIS A 72 6.26 -8.31 -2.71
N THR A 73 5.50 -7.60 -1.91
CA THR A 73 4.29 -6.90 -2.31
C THR A 73 4.57 -5.42 -2.45
N LEU A 74 4.35 -4.85 -3.63
CA LEU A 74 4.36 -3.41 -3.86
C LEU A 74 2.92 -2.88 -3.82
N TYR A 75 2.60 -2.14 -2.79
CA TYR A 75 1.33 -1.43 -2.67
C TYR A 75 1.42 -0.05 -3.33
N MET A 76 0.37 0.33 -4.02
CA MET A 76 0.16 1.68 -4.56
C MET A 76 -1.25 2.15 -4.30
N ASP A 77 -1.43 3.42 -3.91
CA ASP A 77 -2.75 4.06 -3.90
C ASP A 77 -3.29 4.17 -5.33
N LEU A 78 -4.62 4.14 -5.50
CA LEU A 78 -5.27 4.13 -6.83
C LEU A 78 -5.07 5.44 -7.63
N ASP A 79 -4.68 6.52 -6.97
CA ASP A 79 -4.41 7.83 -7.59
C ASP A 79 -2.93 8.07 -7.91
N VAL A 80 -2.10 7.04 -7.79
CA VAL A 80 -0.70 7.09 -8.26
C VAL A 80 -0.66 7.09 -9.80
N VAL A 81 0.18 7.96 -10.36
CA VAL A 81 0.46 8.02 -11.80
C VAL A 81 1.88 7.49 -12.05
N ILE A 82 2.00 6.45 -12.86
CA ILE A 82 3.27 5.82 -13.21
C ILE A 82 3.75 6.42 -14.54
N THR A 83 4.92 7.05 -14.51
CA THR A 83 5.50 7.75 -15.66
C THR A 83 6.71 7.03 -16.26
N ASP A 84 7.30 6.05 -15.55
CA ASP A 84 8.48 5.32 -15.97
C ASP A 84 8.46 3.89 -15.42
N ASN A 85 9.52 3.10 -15.72
CA ASN A 85 9.66 1.72 -15.26
C ASN A 85 9.67 1.63 -13.72
N ILE A 86 8.88 0.70 -13.16
CA ILE A 86 8.70 0.52 -11.72
C ILE A 86 9.47 -0.67 -11.15
N ASP A 87 10.28 -1.38 -11.94
CA ASP A 87 10.98 -2.57 -11.47
C ASP A 87 11.96 -2.24 -10.33
N CYS A 88 12.51 -1.02 -10.33
CA CYS A 88 13.36 -0.53 -9.26
C CYS A 88 12.67 -0.53 -7.88
N PHE A 89 11.36 -0.31 -7.80
CA PHE A 89 10.62 -0.36 -6.54
C PHE A 89 10.57 -1.78 -5.94
N PHE A 90 10.65 -2.81 -6.78
CA PHE A 90 10.72 -4.20 -6.31
C PHE A 90 12.14 -4.61 -5.92
N THR A 91 13.16 -4.12 -6.62
CA THR A 91 14.54 -4.59 -6.50
C THR A 91 15.41 -3.77 -5.54
N TYR A 92 14.97 -2.58 -5.16
CA TYR A 92 15.70 -1.71 -4.24
C TYR A 92 15.78 -2.32 -2.83
N LYS A 93 16.99 -2.46 -2.28
CA LYS A 93 17.23 -3.04 -0.95
C LYS A 93 16.36 -4.30 -0.70
N PRO A 94 16.61 -5.39 -1.44
CA PRO A 94 15.74 -6.58 -1.43
C PRO A 94 15.67 -7.25 -0.06
N GLU A 95 16.67 -7.04 0.81
CA GLU A 95 16.72 -7.55 2.18
C GLU A 95 15.84 -6.73 3.16
N ALA A 96 15.40 -5.54 2.78
CA ALA A 96 14.60 -4.70 3.66
C ALA A 96 13.19 -5.28 3.85
N ARG A 97 12.77 -5.39 5.10
CA ARG A 97 11.45 -5.89 5.50
C ARG A 97 10.31 -5.00 5.02
N PHE A 98 10.60 -3.71 4.98
CA PHE A 98 9.67 -2.67 4.54
C PHE A 98 10.45 -1.57 3.83
N VAL A 99 9.95 -1.10 2.70
CA VAL A 99 10.46 0.08 2.01
C VAL A 99 9.28 0.99 1.67
N GLY A 100 9.34 2.23 2.07
CA GLY A 100 8.29 3.22 1.82
C GLY A 100 8.85 4.52 1.29
N MET A 101 8.02 5.53 1.17
CA MET A 101 8.39 6.88 0.74
C MET A 101 8.50 7.80 1.95
N ASN A 102 9.38 8.79 1.89
CA ASN A 102 9.30 9.94 2.79
C ASN A 102 8.06 10.79 2.44
N ASP A 103 7.49 11.45 3.43
CA ASP A 103 6.39 12.40 3.18
C ASP A 103 6.91 13.57 2.35
N PHE A 104 6.11 13.99 1.39
CA PHE A 104 6.41 15.17 0.55
C PHE A 104 6.42 16.48 1.37
N ASN A 105 5.74 16.52 2.51
CA ASN A 105 5.86 17.63 3.43
C ASN A 105 7.12 17.46 4.31
N PRO A 106 8.18 18.23 4.08
CA PRO A 106 9.45 18.06 4.78
C PRO A 106 9.38 18.38 6.28
N THR A 107 8.28 19.01 6.72
CA THR A 107 8.12 19.39 8.15
C THR A 107 7.57 18.25 9.00
N THR A 108 6.91 17.27 8.42
CA THR A 108 6.22 16.22 9.18
C THR A 108 7.14 15.11 9.66
N LYS A 109 8.26 14.84 8.98
CA LYS A 109 9.14 13.69 9.22
C LYS A 109 8.37 12.35 9.29
N LEU A 110 7.25 12.26 8.59
CA LEU A 110 6.46 11.05 8.44
C LEU A 110 6.91 10.28 7.20
N TRP A 111 6.45 9.06 7.10
CA TRP A 111 6.51 8.29 5.88
C TRP A 111 5.18 8.38 5.15
N ASN A 112 5.22 8.45 3.85
CA ASN A 112 4.02 8.46 3.03
C ASN A 112 3.61 7.02 2.73
N SER A 113 2.34 6.68 2.94
CA SER A 113 1.81 5.32 2.78
C SER A 113 1.22 5.04 1.39
N SER A 114 1.44 5.94 0.41
CA SER A 114 0.87 5.77 -0.94
C SER A 114 1.63 4.77 -1.82
N ILE A 115 2.93 4.57 -1.55
CA ILE A 115 3.74 3.52 -2.19
C ILE A 115 4.57 2.84 -1.10
N MET A 116 4.40 1.51 -0.98
CA MET A 116 5.08 0.71 0.04
C MET A 116 5.43 -0.66 -0.53
N ARG A 117 6.66 -1.14 -0.30
CA ARG A 117 7.01 -2.54 -0.54
C ARG A 117 7.26 -3.25 0.78
N PHE A 118 6.73 -4.45 0.91
CA PHE A 118 6.86 -5.27 2.12
C PHE A 118 6.63 -6.74 1.80
N ASP A 119 7.04 -7.61 2.73
CA ASP A 119 6.58 -8.99 2.78
C ASP A 119 5.49 -9.08 3.85
N SER A 120 4.25 -9.31 3.43
CA SER A 120 3.10 -9.31 4.33
C SER A 120 3.21 -10.37 5.42
N LYS A 121 3.77 -11.55 5.10
CA LYS A 121 3.94 -12.64 6.06
C LYS A 121 4.86 -12.25 7.22
N GLN A 122 5.86 -11.41 6.98
CA GLN A 122 6.77 -10.95 8.02
C GLN A 122 6.17 -9.87 8.94
N LEU A 123 5.10 -9.20 8.51
CA LEU A 123 4.54 -8.04 9.20
C LEU A 123 3.19 -8.30 9.89
N HIS A 124 2.58 -9.47 9.69
CA HIS A 124 1.25 -9.78 10.22
C HIS A 124 1.17 -9.56 11.74
N GLY A 125 2.04 -10.24 12.52
CA GLY A 125 1.98 -10.15 13.98
C GLY A 125 2.39 -8.79 14.53
N GLU A 126 3.29 -8.09 13.84
CA GLU A 126 3.84 -6.84 14.35
C GLU A 126 2.94 -5.62 14.05
N LEU A 127 2.29 -5.58 12.89
CA LEU A 127 1.48 -4.45 12.46
C LEU A 127 -0.01 -4.70 12.65
N TRP A 128 -0.52 -5.84 12.17
CA TRP A 128 -1.94 -6.13 12.27
C TRP A 128 -2.38 -6.39 13.70
N ASP A 129 -1.68 -7.25 14.44
CA ASP A 129 -2.10 -7.62 15.80
C ASP A 129 -2.08 -6.42 16.73
N LYS A 130 -1.05 -5.57 16.62
CA LYS A 130 -0.97 -4.30 17.35
C LYS A 130 -2.13 -3.38 16.98
N PHE A 131 -2.39 -3.20 15.69
CA PHE A 131 -3.50 -2.39 15.21
C PHE A 131 -4.83 -2.91 15.72
N TYR A 132 -5.11 -4.19 15.55
CA TYR A 132 -6.41 -4.79 15.87
C TYR A 132 -6.70 -4.76 17.37
N LYS A 133 -5.70 -5.04 18.20
CA LYS A 133 -5.81 -5.01 19.66
C LYS A 133 -6.12 -3.61 20.21
N ASP A 134 -5.43 -2.61 19.69
CA ASP A 134 -5.45 -1.25 20.24
C ASP A 134 -6.22 -0.25 19.36
N ARG A 135 -7.03 -0.73 18.39
CA ARG A 135 -7.59 0.09 17.31
C ARG A 135 -8.42 1.28 17.80
N SER A 136 -9.17 1.15 18.88
CA SER A 136 -9.97 2.25 19.43
C SER A 136 -9.11 3.38 19.99
N GLU A 137 -7.97 3.06 20.56
CA GLU A 137 -6.98 4.04 20.99
C GLU A 137 -6.24 4.64 19.81
N LEU A 138 -5.83 3.81 18.85
CA LEU A 138 -5.12 4.25 17.65
C LEU A 138 -5.96 5.21 16.80
N TYR A 139 -7.28 4.99 16.70
CA TYR A 139 -8.21 5.91 16.02
C TYR A 139 -8.30 7.27 16.71
N ARG A 140 -8.14 7.33 18.02
CA ARG A 140 -8.11 8.60 18.77
C ARG A 140 -6.75 9.28 18.66
N ARG A 141 -5.66 8.51 18.60
CA ARG A 141 -4.28 8.99 18.60
C ARG A 141 -3.82 9.45 17.23
N PHE A 142 -4.23 8.78 16.18
CA PHE A 142 -3.75 9.01 14.82
C PHE A 142 -4.88 9.42 13.88
N PRO A 143 -4.66 10.45 13.05
CA PRO A 143 -5.62 10.82 12.02
C PRO A 143 -5.78 9.78 10.91
N GLY A 144 -4.80 8.87 10.72
CA GLY A 144 -4.87 7.85 9.68
C GLY A 144 -3.78 6.79 9.76
N ASP A 145 -3.82 5.86 8.82
CA ASP A 145 -2.89 4.74 8.67
C ASP A 145 -1.43 5.18 8.53
N GLN A 146 -1.18 6.27 7.78
CA GLN A 146 0.16 6.80 7.55
C GLN A 146 0.92 7.10 8.85
N ASN A 147 0.23 7.64 9.86
CA ASN A 147 0.85 7.95 11.14
C ASN A 147 1.24 6.68 11.91
N LEU A 148 0.37 5.67 11.91
CA LEU A 148 0.66 4.38 12.54
C LEU A 148 1.81 3.65 11.84
N ILE A 149 1.79 3.60 10.51
CA ILE A 149 2.85 2.99 9.71
C ILE A 149 4.18 3.72 9.95
N SER A 150 4.18 5.06 10.01
CA SER A 150 5.36 5.86 10.31
C SER A 150 5.93 5.56 11.69
N GLU A 151 5.08 5.40 12.70
CA GLU A 151 5.53 5.01 14.05
C GLU A 151 6.13 3.61 14.05
N PHE A 152 5.51 2.68 13.35
CA PHE A 152 6.04 1.31 13.20
C PHE A 152 7.42 1.32 12.57
N ILE A 153 7.59 1.99 11.43
CA ILE A 153 8.84 2.03 10.69
C ILE A 153 9.98 2.64 11.53
N LYS A 154 9.72 3.73 12.24
CA LYS A 154 10.71 4.40 13.10
C LYS A 154 11.26 3.49 14.20
N ASN A 155 10.46 2.55 14.67
CA ASN A 155 10.79 1.69 15.80
C ASN A 155 11.26 0.29 15.38
N ASN A 156 11.34 0.00 14.07
CA ASN A 156 11.71 -1.32 13.57
C ASN A 156 12.93 -1.26 12.67
N PRO A 157 14.01 -1.96 13.03
CA PRO A 157 15.18 -2.08 12.16
C PRO A 157 14.85 -2.87 10.89
N GLY A 158 15.57 -2.58 9.81
CA GLY A 158 15.34 -3.22 8.51
C GLY A 158 14.22 -2.58 7.69
N CYS A 159 13.71 -1.41 8.12
CA CYS A 159 12.84 -0.56 7.33
C CYS A 159 13.66 0.53 6.63
N GLU A 160 13.40 0.77 5.35
CA GLU A 160 14.19 1.63 4.47
C GLU A 160 13.29 2.58 3.67
N SER A 161 13.83 3.72 3.25
CA SER A 161 13.12 4.65 2.35
C SER A 161 13.62 4.53 0.91
N TYR A 162 12.68 4.66 -0.05
CA TYR A 162 13.03 4.92 -1.44
C TYR A 162 13.75 6.27 -1.56
N PRO A 163 14.60 6.44 -2.60
CA PRO A 163 15.15 7.75 -2.94
C PRO A 163 14.02 8.75 -3.24
N ASP A 164 14.09 9.95 -2.66
CA ASP A 164 13.05 10.99 -2.83
C ASP A 164 12.84 11.38 -4.31
N SER A 165 13.88 11.25 -5.14
CA SER A 165 13.81 11.55 -6.57
C SER A 165 12.94 10.58 -7.39
N TRP A 166 12.53 9.43 -6.83
CA TRP A 166 11.69 8.45 -7.53
C TRP A 166 10.22 8.77 -7.53
N THR A 167 9.81 9.66 -6.65
CA THR A 167 8.41 10.01 -6.48
C THR A 167 8.23 11.52 -6.35
N GLN A 168 7.09 12.01 -6.81
CA GLN A 168 6.78 13.43 -6.77
C GLN A 168 5.30 13.64 -6.49
N SER A 169 4.98 14.64 -5.70
CA SER A 169 3.60 15.03 -5.43
C SER A 169 3.19 16.22 -6.29
N TYR A 170 2.10 16.10 -7.02
CA TYR A 170 1.52 17.22 -7.77
C TYR A 170 0.97 18.34 -6.86
N LYS A 171 0.85 18.09 -5.54
CA LYS A 171 0.39 19.08 -4.57
C LYS A 171 1.53 19.89 -3.94
N TRP A 172 2.76 19.38 -4.04
CA TRP A 172 3.95 19.94 -3.41
C TRP A 172 5.01 20.35 -4.43
N TYR A 173 4.57 20.91 -5.55
CA TYR A 173 5.42 21.49 -6.56
C TYR A 173 5.83 22.91 -6.18
#